data_ea8d8373a8224863f0524a92248eda81
#
_entry.id   ea8d8373a8224863f0524a92248eda81
#
_cell.length_a   1.000
_cell.length_b   1.000
_cell.length_c   1.000
_cell.angle_alpha   90.00
_cell.angle_beta   90.00
_cell.angle_gamma   90.00
#
_symmetry.space_group_name_H-M   'P 1'
#
loop_
_entity.id
_entity.type
_entity.pdbx_description
1 polymer ?
#
loop_
_entity_poly.entity_id
_entity_poly.type
_entity_poly.pdbx_seq_one_letter_code
_entity_poly.pdbx_strand_id
1 'polypeptide(L)'
;MSAREYATEEIAVEWRPKLCYHSLNCVKALPLVFDKDRRPWIDPTQATADEIEAAVDRCPSGALRARRLRGSARLAPTEVEVMPSPDGPLLVRGPIRIVQPDGTVEELPRAAFCRCGQSKNKPFCDGSHRDAGFRA
;
A
#
# COMPACT_ATOMS: atom_id res chain seq x y z
N MET A 1 -15.07 0.69 -5.65
CA MET A 1 -14.47 1.87 -5.00
C MET A 1 -13.33 2.39 -5.86
N SER A 2 -13.33 3.67 -6.10
CA SER A 2 -12.33 4.28 -6.97
C SER A 2 -11.05 4.62 -6.20
N ALA A 3 -9.91 4.46 -6.87
CA ALA A 3 -8.65 4.96 -6.38
C ALA A 3 -8.65 6.49 -6.46
N ARG A 4 -7.86 7.12 -5.58
CA ARG A 4 -7.66 8.56 -5.59
C ARG A 4 -6.21 8.86 -5.96
N GLU A 5 -6.00 9.92 -6.73
CA GLU A 5 -4.66 10.30 -7.15
C GLU A 5 -4.33 11.71 -6.66
N TYR A 6 -3.09 11.84 -6.17
CA TYR A 6 -2.52 13.10 -5.69
C TYR A 6 -1.20 13.31 -6.43
N ALA A 7 -1.09 14.36 -7.22
CA ALA A 7 0.04 14.51 -8.13
C ALA A 7 0.71 15.87 -8.07
N THR A 8 2.02 15.87 -8.33
CA THR A 8 2.81 17.05 -8.68
C THR A 8 3.27 16.90 -10.13
N GLU A 9 4.12 17.79 -10.61
CA GLU A 9 4.72 17.65 -11.94
C GLU A 9 5.66 16.46 -12.06
N GLU A 10 6.20 15.99 -10.94
CA GLU A 10 7.23 14.95 -10.91
C GLU A 10 6.71 13.56 -10.57
N ILE A 11 5.67 13.48 -9.75
CA ILE A 11 5.20 12.20 -9.23
C ILE A 11 3.70 12.23 -8.98
N ALA A 12 3.05 11.10 -9.23
CA ALA A 12 1.65 10.87 -8.86
C ALA A 12 1.59 9.77 -7.83
N VAL A 13 0.83 10.00 -6.76
CA VAL A 13 0.59 9.00 -5.70
C VAL A 13 -0.86 8.53 -5.82
N GLU A 14 -1.04 7.24 -6.00
CA GLU A 14 -2.36 6.62 -6.05
C GLU A 14 -2.66 5.98 -4.70
N TRP A 15 -3.86 6.21 -4.18
CA TRP A 15 -4.32 5.62 -2.92
C TRP A 15 -5.58 4.81 -3.15
N ARG A 16 -5.55 3.56 -2.74
CA ARG A 16 -6.69 2.64 -2.80
C ARG A 16 -7.16 2.33 -1.39
N PRO A 17 -8.20 3.02 -0.89
CA PRO A 17 -8.63 2.88 0.50
C PRO A 17 -8.98 1.45 0.91
N LYS A 18 -9.51 0.65 -0.02
CA LYS A 18 -9.89 -0.74 0.28
C LYS A 18 -8.71 -1.63 0.64
N LEU A 19 -7.51 -1.29 0.20
CA LEU A 19 -6.32 -2.08 0.47
C LEU A 19 -5.59 -1.62 1.72
N CYS A 20 -5.89 -0.41 2.21
CA CYS A 20 -5.22 0.15 3.38
C CYS A 20 -5.74 -0.52 4.65
N TYR A 21 -4.84 -1.10 5.44
CA TYR A 21 -5.18 -1.63 6.76
C TYR A 21 -4.63 -0.78 7.90
N HIS A 22 -4.27 0.47 7.58
CA HIS A 22 -3.86 1.49 8.55
C HIS A 22 -2.58 1.12 9.33
N SER A 23 -1.56 0.64 8.61
CA SER A 23 -0.24 0.39 9.24
C SER A 23 0.42 1.66 9.72
N LEU A 24 0.05 2.81 9.13
CA LEU A 24 0.60 4.14 9.41
C LEU A 24 2.07 4.29 9.06
N ASN A 25 2.65 3.36 8.31
CA ASN A 25 4.04 3.47 7.87
C ASN A 25 4.28 4.71 7.02
N CYS A 26 3.30 5.08 6.18
CA CYS A 26 3.38 6.29 5.37
C CYS A 26 3.41 7.56 6.23
N VAL A 27 2.55 7.63 7.25
CA VAL A 27 2.48 8.78 8.16
C VAL A 27 3.79 8.92 8.95
N LYS A 28 4.34 7.79 9.41
CA LYS A 28 5.60 7.79 10.15
C LYS A 28 6.79 8.18 9.28
N ALA A 29 6.76 7.80 7.99
CA ALA A 29 7.86 8.08 7.07
C ALA A 29 7.89 9.55 6.66
N LEU A 30 6.75 10.11 6.27
CA LEU A 30 6.64 11.50 5.80
C LEU A 30 5.38 12.15 6.37
N PRO A 31 5.43 12.64 7.63
CA PRO A 31 4.24 13.21 8.27
C PRO A 31 3.74 14.50 7.62
N LEU A 32 4.57 15.20 6.87
CA LEU A 32 4.13 16.40 6.15
C LEU A 32 3.38 16.07 4.86
N VAL A 33 3.68 14.93 4.25
CA VAL A 33 2.99 14.46 3.04
C VAL A 33 1.71 13.72 3.42
N PHE A 34 1.80 12.80 4.38
CA PHE A 34 0.70 11.94 4.79
C PHE A 34 0.19 12.35 6.17
N ASP A 35 -0.87 13.14 6.18
CA ASP A 35 -1.48 13.63 7.42
C ASP A 35 -2.97 13.30 7.41
N LYS A 36 -3.35 12.28 8.17
CA LYS A 36 -4.73 11.78 8.21
C LYS A 36 -5.75 12.82 8.71
N ASP A 37 -5.28 13.85 9.40
CA ASP A 37 -6.14 14.90 9.96
C ASP A 37 -6.33 16.09 9.02
N ARG A 38 -5.65 16.05 7.86
CA ARG A 38 -5.71 17.12 6.86
C ARG A 38 -6.55 16.70 5.65
N ARG A 39 -7.04 17.68 4.91
CA ARG A 39 -7.73 17.46 3.63
C ARG A 39 -7.14 18.36 2.55
N PRO A 40 -6.61 17.81 1.43
CA PRO A 40 -6.37 16.37 1.22
C PRO A 40 -5.31 15.82 2.17
N TRP A 41 -5.44 14.56 2.55
CA TRP A 41 -4.53 13.98 3.53
C TRP A 41 -3.15 13.65 2.95
N ILE A 42 -3.04 13.55 1.64
CA ILE A 42 -1.77 13.37 0.94
C ILE A 42 -1.43 14.67 0.20
N ASP A 43 -0.28 15.24 0.53
CA ASP A 43 0.24 16.44 -0.14
C ASP A 43 1.65 16.16 -0.68
N PRO A 44 1.75 15.74 -1.94
CA PRO A 44 3.05 15.37 -2.51
C PRO A 44 3.99 16.56 -2.75
N THR A 45 3.54 17.80 -2.52
CA THR A 45 4.41 18.97 -2.63
C THR A 45 5.36 19.14 -1.44
N GLN A 46 5.14 18.39 -0.35
CA GLN A 46 5.88 18.55 0.90
C GLN A 46 7.19 17.74 0.95
N ALA A 47 7.51 16.98 -0.09
CA ALA A 47 8.74 16.18 -0.14
C ALA A 47 9.18 16.00 -1.59
N THR A 48 10.42 15.50 -1.76
CA THR A 48 10.90 15.19 -3.10
C THR A 48 10.25 13.90 -3.63
N ALA A 49 10.30 13.72 -4.95
CA ALA A 49 9.77 12.51 -5.57
C ALA A 49 10.47 11.25 -5.04
N ASP A 50 11.78 11.30 -4.82
CA ASP A 50 12.56 10.18 -4.27
C ASP A 50 12.08 9.82 -2.86
N GLU A 51 11.85 10.81 -2.01
CA GLU A 51 11.36 10.61 -0.65
C GLU A 51 9.97 10.00 -0.65
N ILE A 52 9.10 10.47 -1.54
CA ILE A 52 7.73 9.97 -1.66
C ILE A 52 7.73 8.52 -2.13
N GLU A 53 8.54 8.17 -3.14
CA GLU A 53 8.65 6.79 -3.60
C GLU A 53 9.11 5.86 -2.48
N ALA A 54 10.12 6.27 -1.71
CA ALA A 54 10.62 5.47 -0.60
C ALA A 54 9.55 5.25 0.47
N ALA A 55 8.76 6.29 0.78
CA ALA A 55 7.68 6.20 1.76
C ALA A 55 6.54 5.30 1.27
N VAL A 56 6.17 5.42 0.00
CA VAL A 56 5.12 4.61 -0.62
C VAL A 56 5.51 3.12 -0.61
N ASP A 57 6.78 2.81 -0.83
CA ASP A 57 7.29 1.44 -0.78
C ASP A 57 7.16 0.81 0.60
N ARG A 58 7.03 1.61 1.65
CA ARG A 58 6.81 1.12 3.02
C ARG A 58 5.36 0.75 3.30
N CYS A 59 4.44 1.06 2.40
CA CYS A 59 3.06 0.65 2.53
C CYS A 59 2.94 -0.84 2.21
N PRO A 60 2.75 -1.71 3.22
CA PRO A 60 2.82 -3.15 2.99
C PRO A 60 1.61 -3.70 2.25
N SER A 61 0.48 -2.99 2.30
CA SER A 61 -0.77 -3.47 1.68
C SER A 61 -0.85 -3.21 0.18
N GLY A 62 0.03 -2.34 -0.36
CA GLY A 62 -0.10 -1.89 -1.74
C GLY A 62 -1.21 -0.86 -1.94
N ALA A 63 -1.77 -0.31 -0.85
CA ALA A 63 -2.79 0.74 -0.93
C ALA A 63 -2.25 2.03 -1.54
N LEU A 64 -0.97 2.30 -1.34
CA LEU A 64 -0.26 3.44 -1.94
C LEU A 64 0.62 2.94 -3.08
N ARG A 65 0.57 3.64 -4.20
CA ARG A 65 1.43 3.40 -5.37
C ARG A 65 1.92 4.74 -5.86
N ALA A 66 3.19 4.79 -6.25
CA ALA A 66 3.78 5.99 -6.82
C ALA A 66 4.15 5.77 -8.28
N ARG A 67 3.89 6.77 -9.11
CA ARG A 67 4.24 6.73 -10.53
C ARG A 67 5.04 7.99 -10.86
N ARG A 68 6.27 7.80 -11.33
CA ARG A 68 7.10 8.92 -11.76
C ARG A 68 6.54 9.51 -13.04
N LEU A 69 6.39 10.83 -13.03
CA LEU A 69 5.99 11.61 -14.21
C LEU A 69 7.19 12.22 -14.91
N ARG A 70 8.27 12.47 -14.15
CA ARG A 70 9.55 12.96 -14.66
C ARG A 70 10.69 12.22 -14.00
N GLY A 71 11.82 12.11 -14.70
CA GLY A 71 13.00 11.45 -14.19
C GLY A 71 12.91 9.95 -14.31
N SER A 72 13.86 9.26 -13.70
CA SER A 72 13.94 7.79 -13.74
C SER A 72 13.14 7.17 -12.62
N ALA A 73 12.23 6.26 -12.97
CA ALA A 73 11.52 5.47 -11.98
C ALA A 73 12.47 4.49 -11.29
N ARG A 74 12.18 4.14 -10.04
CA ARG A 74 12.90 3.08 -9.36
C ARG A 74 12.63 1.74 -10.06
N LEU A 75 13.65 0.89 -10.09
CA LEU A 75 13.49 -0.44 -10.67
C LEU A 75 12.55 -1.27 -9.80
N ALA A 76 11.57 -1.89 -10.44
CA ALA A 76 10.67 -2.79 -9.75
C ALA A 76 11.41 -4.07 -9.37
N PRO A 77 11.08 -4.69 -8.21
CA PRO A 77 11.65 -5.99 -7.87
C PRO A 77 11.27 -7.04 -8.91
N THR A 78 12.21 -7.93 -9.22
CA THR A 78 11.95 -9.05 -10.14
C THR A 78 11.62 -10.32 -9.38
N GLU A 79 11.93 -10.36 -8.08
CA GLU A 79 11.66 -11.51 -7.22
C GLU A 79 10.46 -11.21 -6.33
N VAL A 80 9.70 -12.26 -6.03
CA VAL A 80 8.58 -12.16 -5.09
C VAL A 80 9.06 -12.59 -3.72
N GLU A 81 8.92 -11.70 -2.73
CA GLU A 81 9.21 -12.03 -1.33
C GLU A 81 7.90 -12.21 -0.58
N VAL A 82 7.83 -13.25 0.23
CA VAL A 82 6.68 -13.55 1.06
C VAL A 82 7.13 -13.53 2.51
N MET A 83 6.57 -12.62 3.31
CA MET A 83 6.96 -12.42 4.69
C MET A 83 5.73 -12.44 5.60
N PRO A 84 5.58 -13.45 6.48
CA PRO A 84 4.52 -13.38 7.48
C PRO A 84 4.82 -12.27 8.48
N SER A 85 3.88 -11.36 8.67
CA SER A 85 4.00 -10.32 9.67
C SER A 85 3.66 -10.90 11.05
N PRO A 86 4.44 -10.61 12.10
CA PRO A 86 4.10 -11.11 13.44
C PRO A 86 2.69 -10.68 13.84
N ASP A 87 1.87 -11.65 14.20
CA ASP A 87 0.47 -11.45 14.63
C ASP A 87 -0.33 -10.61 13.61
N GLY A 88 -0.03 -10.75 12.32
CA GLY A 88 -0.62 -9.92 11.30
C GLY A 88 -0.75 -10.61 9.94
N PRO A 89 -0.85 -9.82 8.87
CA PRO A 89 -1.09 -10.37 7.55
C PRO A 89 0.14 -11.05 6.96
N LEU A 90 -0.08 -11.76 5.85
CA LEU A 90 0.98 -12.27 5.00
C LEU A 90 1.38 -11.16 4.03
N LEU A 91 2.59 -10.66 4.15
CA LEU A 91 3.10 -9.59 3.29
C LEU A 91 3.79 -10.19 2.07
N VAL A 92 3.40 -9.74 0.88
CA VAL A 92 3.99 -10.19 -0.38
C VAL A 92 4.48 -8.97 -1.15
N ARG A 93 5.75 -8.98 -1.53
CA ARG A 93 6.36 -7.91 -2.31
C ARG A 93 6.87 -8.46 -3.63
N GLY A 94 6.71 -7.69 -4.69
CA GLY A 94 7.14 -8.06 -6.02
C GLY A 94 5.97 -8.06 -7.00
N PRO A 95 6.19 -8.46 -8.25
CA PRO A 95 5.10 -8.44 -9.23
C PRO A 95 4.06 -9.52 -8.88
N ILE A 96 2.87 -9.08 -8.49
CA ILE A 96 1.79 -9.95 -8.06
C ILE A 96 0.62 -9.82 -9.03
N ARG A 97 0.11 -10.96 -9.46
CA ARG A 97 -1.13 -11.03 -10.24
C ARG A 97 -2.15 -11.81 -9.43
N ILE A 98 -3.22 -11.13 -9.05
CA ILE A 98 -4.29 -11.73 -8.25
C ILE A 98 -5.46 -12.05 -9.17
N VAL A 99 -5.84 -13.34 -9.22
CA VAL A 99 -6.99 -13.78 -9.99
C VAL A 99 -8.08 -14.16 -8.99
N GLN A 100 -9.17 -13.40 -8.99
CA GLN A 100 -10.30 -13.64 -8.11
C GLN A 100 -11.17 -14.80 -8.63
N PRO A 101 -11.97 -15.43 -7.76
CA PRO A 101 -12.86 -16.50 -8.20
C PRO A 101 -13.86 -16.10 -9.28
N ASP A 102 -14.20 -14.82 -9.37
CA ASP A 102 -15.11 -14.28 -10.38
C ASP A 102 -14.42 -13.98 -11.71
N GLY A 103 -13.10 -14.23 -11.80
CA GLY A 103 -12.30 -13.97 -12.99
C GLY A 103 -11.65 -12.61 -13.06
N THR A 104 -11.89 -11.73 -12.08
CA THR A 104 -11.26 -10.41 -12.02
C THR A 104 -9.76 -10.57 -11.76
N VAL A 105 -8.94 -9.84 -12.51
CA VAL A 105 -7.49 -9.87 -12.38
C VAL A 105 -6.99 -8.50 -11.94
N GLU A 106 -6.10 -8.49 -10.94
CA GLU A 106 -5.47 -7.29 -10.42
C GLU A 106 -3.96 -7.48 -10.35
N GLU A 107 -3.20 -6.48 -10.80
CA GLU A 107 -1.75 -6.51 -10.70
C GLU A 107 -1.29 -5.49 -9.67
N LEU A 108 -0.50 -5.94 -8.70
CA LEU A 108 -0.03 -5.12 -7.59
C LEU A 108 1.47 -5.31 -7.40
N PRO A 109 2.20 -4.23 -7.00
CA PRO A 109 3.62 -4.35 -6.69
C PRO A 109 3.88 -4.99 -5.33
N ARG A 110 2.87 -5.01 -4.47
CA ARG A 110 2.91 -5.63 -3.13
C ARG A 110 1.50 -5.75 -2.60
N ALA A 111 1.30 -6.63 -1.63
CA ALA A 111 -0.01 -6.81 -1.01
C ALA A 111 0.14 -7.38 0.38
N ALA A 112 -0.88 -7.15 1.23
CA ALA A 112 -1.02 -7.78 2.53
C ALA A 112 -2.26 -8.66 2.50
N PHE A 113 -2.06 -9.96 2.70
CA PHE A 113 -3.14 -10.94 2.62
C PHE A 113 -3.60 -11.36 4.01
N CYS A 114 -4.90 -11.60 4.16
CA CYS A 114 -5.49 -12.01 5.42
C CYS A 114 -4.94 -13.36 5.89
N ARG A 115 -4.48 -13.43 7.15
CA ARG A 115 -4.07 -14.67 7.81
C ARG A 115 -5.00 -15.07 8.93
N CYS A 116 -5.68 -14.09 9.56
CA CYS A 116 -6.56 -14.34 10.70
C CYS A 116 -7.91 -14.97 10.30
N GLY A 117 -8.29 -14.86 9.04
CA GLY A 117 -9.55 -15.37 8.53
C GLY A 117 -10.74 -14.45 8.80
N GLN A 118 -10.53 -13.29 9.39
CA GLN A 118 -11.60 -12.38 9.80
C GLN A 118 -11.75 -11.14 8.91
N SER A 119 -10.91 -11.00 7.88
CA SER A 119 -10.99 -9.85 6.99
C SER A 119 -12.32 -9.80 6.24
N LYS A 120 -12.88 -8.62 6.16
CA LYS A 120 -14.09 -8.35 5.37
C LYS A 120 -13.77 -8.01 3.91
N ASN A 121 -12.49 -7.93 3.57
CA ASN A 121 -12.03 -7.61 2.22
C ASN A 121 -11.08 -8.68 1.70
N LYS A 122 -11.37 -9.95 1.95
CA LYS A 122 -10.53 -11.07 1.51
C LYS A 122 -10.32 -11.05 0.00
N PRO A 123 -9.14 -11.42 -0.49
CA PRO A 123 -8.00 -12.03 0.23
C PRO A 123 -7.12 -11.01 0.98
N PHE A 124 -7.43 -9.72 0.92
CA PHE A 124 -6.60 -8.68 1.50
C PHE A 124 -6.83 -8.52 3.00
N CYS A 125 -5.79 -8.09 3.71
CA CYS A 125 -5.89 -7.70 5.11
C CYS A 125 -6.66 -6.38 5.24
N ASP A 126 -7.56 -6.30 6.22
CA ASP A 126 -8.29 -5.06 6.52
C ASP A 126 -8.06 -4.57 7.96
N GLY A 127 -7.13 -5.23 8.68
CA GLY A 127 -6.85 -4.90 10.07
C GLY A 127 -7.65 -5.68 11.08
N SER A 128 -8.56 -6.55 10.65
CA SER A 128 -9.43 -7.33 11.56
C SER A 128 -8.64 -8.25 12.50
N HIS A 129 -7.39 -8.60 12.15
CA HIS A 129 -6.53 -9.41 13.01
C HIS A 129 -6.28 -8.76 14.38
N ARG A 130 -6.32 -7.43 14.44
CA ARG A 130 -6.14 -6.68 15.69
C ARG A 130 -7.31 -6.90 16.64
N ASP A 131 -8.53 -6.78 16.10
CA ASP A 131 -9.76 -6.96 16.87
C ASP A 131 -9.99 -8.43 17.23
N ALA A 132 -9.57 -9.34 16.36
CA ALA A 132 -9.71 -10.78 16.57
C ALA A 132 -8.69 -11.34 17.55
N GLY A 133 -7.65 -10.56 17.91
CA GLY A 133 -6.58 -11.03 18.79
C GLY A 133 -5.70 -12.10 18.17
N PHE A 134 -5.52 -12.03 16.86
CA PHE A 134 -4.73 -13.02 16.12
C PHE A 134 -3.27 -13.05 16.58
N ARG A 135 -2.76 -14.26 16.84
CA ARG A 135 -1.37 -14.52 17.24
C ARG A 135 -0.80 -15.63 16.36
N ALA A 136 0.31 -15.32 15.68
CA ALA A 136 1.03 -16.32 14.88
C ALA A 136 2.43 -15.82 14.49
#